data_b1a545acff814255b7870f46ac397ef4
#
_entry.id   b1a545acff814255b7870f46ac397ef4
#
_cell.length_a   1.000
_cell.length_b   1.000
_cell.length_c   1.000
_cell.angle_alpha   90.00
_cell.angle_beta   90.00
_cell.angle_gamma   90.00
#
_symmetry.space_group_name_H-M   'P 1'
#
loop_
_entity.id
_entity.type
_entity.pdbx_description
1 polymer ?
#
loop_
_entity_poly.entity_id
_entity_poly.type
_entity_poly.pdbx_seq_one_letter_code
_entity_poly.pdbx_strand_id
1 'polypeptide(L)'
;MAYPRSKRFAYKSWKSKSVICLFLICLLPVPTFSWSAQLTVRMAQPSTSLGWLSLYAARANGYFADEGIALELIIVQGGADIAAIISGSVDFDVTSTGGLLRAFSGGTDLLGVYNILGKCIYDLAIRKDTAQRLGITPAMPVPERLKRIKGTVIGAGSGIGVIPYQVAYFLVKEAGLEPGKDVTILAAGGGDSALVALRTGHIDIMSYPPPFPQIAIKNGDAISLVANTKGEYSPLNNFQSSVLVVRPEYAKKNHDTVSRVVGAMARASRWVAENDAKEVAKVVAKFFKNAPPDVLLSTVELIKPAVIPDGRMSLDGLKGVEEAYRVNGVVKKPVPWDHLVTNEFLPQ
;
A
#
# COMPACT_ATOMS: atom_id res chain seq x y z
N MET A 1 -80.82 8.57 -28.75
CA MET A 1 -81.24 9.76 -29.54
C MET A 1 -80.08 10.28 -30.37
N ALA A 2 -80.27 10.22 -31.71
CA ALA A 2 -79.75 11.04 -32.72
C ALA A 2 -78.20 11.29 -32.87
N TYR A 3 -77.63 10.61 -33.88
CA TYR A 3 -76.42 10.99 -34.60
C TYR A 3 -76.72 12.15 -35.55
N PRO A 4 -75.82 13.06 -35.83
CA PRO A 4 -75.82 13.81 -37.10
C PRO A 4 -74.56 13.55 -37.94
N ARG A 5 -74.82 13.16 -39.09
CA ARG A 5 -74.36 13.21 -40.49
C ARG A 5 -72.99 13.85 -40.77
N SER A 6 -72.24 13.10 -41.57
CA SER A 6 -71.07 13.33 -42.38
C SER A 6 -71.10 14.64 -43.16
N LYS A 7 -69.95 15.37 -43.18
CA LYS A 7 -69.61 16.32 -44.24
C LYS A 7 -68.45 15.74 -45.10
N ARG A 8 -68.74 15.48 -46.35
CA ARG A 8 -67.72 15.19 -47.41
C ARG A 8 -66.93 16.45 -47.69
N PHE A 9 -65.63 16.35 -47.63
CA PHE A 9 -64.68 17.39 -48.12
C PHE A 9 -64.05 16.90 -49.42
N ALA A 10 -64.17 17.74 -50.49
CA ALA A 10 -63.70 17.50 -51.82
C ALA A 10 -62.17 17.49 -51.90
N TYR A 11 -61.64 16.51 -52.60
CA TYR A 11 -60.25 16.34 -52.95
C TYR A 11 -59.86 17.26 -54.10
N LYS A 12 -59.04 18.28 -53.85
CA LYS A 12 -58.49 19.17 -54.88
C LYS A 12 -57.11 18.63 -55.29
N SER A 13 -57.01 18.12 -56.49
CA SER A 13 -55.77 17.59 -57.04
C SER A 13 -54.76 18.71 -57.28
N TRP A 14 -53.63 18.70 -56.54
CA TRP A 14 -52.51 19.57 -56.80
C TRP A 14 -51.43 18.77 -57.56
N LYS A 15 -51.14 19.15 -58.77
CA LYS A 15 -50.05 18.64 -59.60
C LYS A 15 -48.74 19.24 -59.02
N SER A 16 -48.02 18.44 -58.25
CA SER A 16 -46.69 18.81 -57.71
C SER A 16 -45.65 18.48 -58.77
N LYS A 17 -44.88 19.52 -59.16
CA LYS A 17 -43.63 19.38 -59.93
C LYS A 17 -42.57 18.80 -59.03
N SER A 18 -42.05 17.60 -59.38
CA SER A 18 -40.96 16.94 -58.70
C SER A 18 -39.67 17.73 -58.89
N VAL A 19 -39.22 18.39 -57.83
CA VAL A 19 -37.84 18.90 -57.71
C VAL A 19 -37.03 17.81 -57.08
N ILE A 20 -36.20 17.13 -57.83
CA ILE A 20 -35.23 16.14 -57.34
C ILE A 20 -34.06 16.97 -56.73
N CYS A 21 -34.07 17.16 -55.40
CA CYS A 21 -32.91 17.59 -54.66
C CYS A 21 -31.97 16.40 -54.45
N LEU A 22 -30.90 16.36 -55.22
CA LEU A 22 -29.78 15.42 -55.01
C LEU A 22 -29.07 15.85 -53.71
N PHE A 23 -29.39 15.20 -52.59
CA PHE A 23 -28.60 15.30 -51.37
C PHE A 23 -27.31 14.48 -51.55
N LEU A 24 -26.22 15.21 -51.84
CA LEU A 24 -24.87 14.63 -51.77
C LEU A 24 -24.56 14.43 -50.29
N ILE A 25 -24.79 13.22 -49.75
CA ILE A 25 -24.34 12.82 -48.42
C ILE A 25 -22.81 12.68 -48.48
N CYS A 26 -22.10 13.73 -48.06
CA CYS A 26 -20.67 13.61 -47.73
C CYS A 26 -20.53 12.61 -46.56
N LEU A 27 -20.17 11.37 -46.89
CA LEU A 27 -19.69 10.39 -45.93
C LEU A 27 -18.32 10.89 -45.37
N LEU A 28 -18.36 11.74 -44.34
CA LEU A 28 -17.19 11.97 -43.53
C LEU A 28 -16.93 10.68 -42.75
N PRO A 29 -15.69 10.17 -42.74
CA PRO A 29 -15.38 9.02 -41.91
C PRO A 29 -15.55 9.46 -40.43
N VAL A 30 -16.58 8.93 -39.78
CA VAL A 30 -16.74 9.03 -38.34
C VAL A 30 -15.58 8.22 -37.75
N PRO A 31 -14.67 8.85 -36.99
CA PRO A 31 -13.63 8.09 -36.33
C PRO A 31 -14.32 7.10 -35.38
N THR A 32 -14.25 5.82 -35.74
CA THR A 32 -14.65 4.76 -34.84
C THR A 32 -13.62 4.76 -33.72
N PHE A 33 -13.93 5.39 -32.59
CA PHE A 33 -13.24 5.15 -31.34
C PHE A 33 -13.48 3.66 -31.02
N SER A 34 -12.52 2.83 -31.38
CA SER A 34 -12.43 1.47 -30.85
C SER A 34 -12.20 1.59 -29.36
N TRP A 35 -13.24 1.46 -28.58
CA TRP A 35 -13.11 1.21 -27.14
C TRP A 35 -12.52 -0.21 -27.03
N SER A 36 -11.19 -0.29 -27.00
CA SER A 36 -10.53 -1.53 -26.61
C SER A 36 -11.05 -1.90 -25.23
N ALA A 37 -11.63 -3.09 -25.09
CA ALA A 37 -12.06 -3.59 -23.79
C ALA A 37 -10.87 -3.52 -22.83
N GLN A 38 -11.04 -2.81 -21.71
CA GLN A 38 -9.98 -2.73 -20.70
C GLN A 38 -9.69 -4.12 -20.15
N LEU A 39 -8.42 -4.44 -19.99
CA LEU A 39 -7.99 -5.69 -19.38
C LEU A 39 -8.25 -5.64 -17.87
N THR A 40 -9.10 -6.54 -17.38
CA THR A 40 -9.36 -6.65 -15.94
C THR A 40 -8.14 -7.28 -15.25
N VAL A 41 -7.62 -6.59 -14.24
CA VAL A 41 -6.52 -7.04 -13.37
C VAL A 41 -7.00 -7.05 -11.93
N ARG A 42 -6.90 -8.22 -11.28
CA ARG A 42 -7.26 -8.39 -9.86
C ARG A 42 -6.01 -8.21 -9.00
N MET A 43 -6.05 -7.26 -8.07
CA MET A 43 -4.95 -6.97 -7.18
C MET A 43 -5.39 -7.08 -5.71
N ALA A 44 -4.70 -7.89 -4.93
CA ALA A 44 -4.89 -7.94 -3.49
C ALA A 44 -4.17 -6.80 -2.79
N GLN A 45 -4.72 -6.39 -1.64
CA GLN A 45 -4.03 -5.59 -0.63
C GLN A 45 -4.42 -6.08 0.77
N PRO A 46 -3.49 -6.16 1.74
CA PRO A 46 -3.82 -6.70 3.09
C PRO A 46 -4.62 -5.72 3.94
N SER A 47 -4.63 -4.44 3.61
CA SER A 47 -5.37 -3.40 4.33
C SER A 47 -5.44 -2.11 3.53
N THR A 48 -6.38 -1.22 3.87
CA THR A 48 -6.34 0.17 3.41
C THR A 48 -5.27 0.92 4.20
N SER A 49 -4.13 1.22 3.56
CA SER A 49 -2.96 1.84 4.22
C SER A 49 -2.22 2.78 3.28
N LEU A 50 -1.73 3.90 3.80
CA LEU A 50 -0.82 4.78 3.05
C LEU A 50 0.54 4.13 2.76
N GLY A 51 0.83 2.95 3.31
CA GLY A 51 1.92 2.09 2.85
C GLY A 51 1.83 1.71 1.37
N TRP A 52 0.66 1.89 0.76
CA TRP A 52 0.39 1.70 -0.68
C TRP A 52 0.14 3.04 -1.38
N LEU A 53 0.81 4.11 -0.98
CA LEU A 53 0.54 5.49 -1.44
C LEU A 53 0.56 5.61 -2.97
N SER A 54 1.55 5.01 -3.64
CA SER A 54 1.66 5.01 -5.11
C SER A 54 0.48 4.31 -5.78
N LEU A 55 -0.05 3.22 -5.20
CA LEU A 55 -1.24 2.53 -5.72
C LEU A 55 -2.47 3.45 -5.68
N TYR A 56 -2.68 4.15 -4.56
CA TYR A 56 -3.82 5.06 -4.45
C TYR A 56 -3.66 6.29 -5.34
N ALA A 57 -2.45 6.82 -5.51
CA ALA A 57 -2.16 7.89 -6.45
C ALA A 57 -2.41 7.43 -7.90
N ALA A 58 -1.97 6.23 -8.29
CA ALA A 58 -2.23 5.67 -9.62
C ALA A 58 -3.74 5.53 -9.91
N ARG A 59 -4.49 5.02 -8.94
CA ARG A 59 -5.96 4.91 -9.05
C ARG A 59 -6.64 6.27 -9.10
N ALA A 60 -6.18 7.21 -8.30
CA ALA A 60 -6.79 8.54 -8.21
C ALA A 60 -6.62 9.33 -9.51
N ASN A 61 -5.45 9.22 -10.12
CA ASN A 61 -5.06 9.94 -11.33
C ASN A 61 -5.41 9.19 -12.63
N GLY A 62 -6.02 7.99 -12.54
CA GLY A 62 -6.46 7.23 -13.71
C GLY A 62 -5.33 6.51 -14.47
N TYR A 63 -4.13 6.39 -13.91
CA TYR A 63 -2.97 5.84 -14.63
C TYR A 63 -3.13 4.38 -15.04
N PHE A 64 -3.89 3.58 -14.29
CA PHE A 64 -4.24 2.22 -14.74
C PHE A 64 -5.17 2.24 -15.97
N ALA A 65 -6.15 3.14 -15.99
CA ALA A 65 -7.05 3.29 -17.13
C ALA A 65 -6.31 3.78 -18.38
N ASP A 66 -5.35 4.70 -18.22
CA ASP A 66 -4.47 5.16 -19.31
C ASP A 66 -3.68 3.99 -19.94
N GLU A 67 -3.30 2.99 -19.11
CA GLU A 67 -2.66 1.75 -19.56
C GLU A 67 -3.66 0.68 -20.05
N GLY A 68 -4.94 1.02 -20.21
CA GLY A 68 -5.99 0.10 -20.64
C GLY A 68 -6.34 -0.98 -19.60
N ILE A 69 -6.09 -0.72 -18.31
CA ILE A 69 -6.34 -1.65 -17.21
C ILE A 69 -7.55 -1.22 -16.40
N ALA A 70 -8.52 -2.14 -16.24
CA ALA A 70 -9.58 -2.08 -15.24
C ALA A 70 -9.10 -2.77 -13.97
N LEU A 71 -8.64 -1.99 -12.97
CA LEU A 71 -8.11 -2.54 -11.73
C LEU A 71 -9.22 -2.88 -10.74
N GLU A 72 -9.36 -4.16 -10.40
CA GLU A 72 -10.16 -4.67 -9.28
C GLU A 72 -9.27 -4.81 -8.04
N LEU A 73 -9.45 -3.93 -7.06
CA LEU A 73 -8.69 -3.97 -5.82
C LEU A 73 -9.47 -4.69 -4.73
N ILE A 74 -8.89 -5.77 -4.19
CA ILE A 74 -9.52 -6.68 -3.24
C ILE A 74 -8.78 -6.60 -1.91
N ILE A 75 -9.50 -6.29 -0.82
CA ILE A 75 -8.90 -6.29 0.52
C ILE A 75 -8.94 -7.72 1.07
N VAL A 76 -7.76 -8.29 1.35
CA VAL A 76 -7.58 -9.66 1.85
C VAL A 76 -6.78 -9.61 3.15
N GLN A 77 -7.47 -9.55 4.28
CA GLN A 77 -6.87 -9.33 5.60
C GLN A 77 -6.21 -10.58 6.18
N GLY A 78 -5.40 -10.38 7.25
CA GLY A 78 -4.88 -11.45 8.10
C GLY A 78 -3.78 -12.33 7.47
N GLY A 79 -3.11 -11.84 6.43
CA GLY A 79 -2.04 -12.60 5.73
C GLY A 79 -2.58 -13.57 4.67
N ALA A 80 -3.90 -13.59 4.43
CA ALA A 80 -4.52 -14.40 3.38
C ALA A 80 -4.27 -13.83 1.96
N ASP A 81 -3.77 -12.60 1.84
CA ASP A 81 -3.28 -11.97 0.61
C ASP A 81 -2.24 -12.85 -0.09
N ILE A 82 -1.27 -13.38 0.65
CA ILE A 82 -0.26 -14.30 0.12
C ILE A 82 -0.90 -15.60 -0.39
N ALA A 83 -1.88 -16.17 0.33
CA ALA A 83 -2.61 -17.34 -0.15
C ALA A 83 -3.44 -17.05 -1.41
N ALA A 84 -4.04 -15.87 -1.52
CA ALA A 84 -4.81 -15.45 -2.68
C ALA A 84 -3.94 -15.31 -3.94
N ILE A 85 -2.73 -14.73 -3.83
CA ILE A 85 -1.82 -14.63 -4.98
C ILE A 85 -1.27 -16.02 -5.38
N ILE A 86 -0.90 -16.86 -4.42
CA ILE A 86 -0.42 -18.23 -4.68
C ILE A 86 -1.48 -19.08 -5.39
N SER A 87 -2.74 -19.02 -4.95
CA SER A 87 -3.84 -19.79 -5.55
C SER A 87 -4.28 -19.27 -6.94
N GLY A 88 -3.84 -18.07 -7.35
CA GLY A 88 -4.31 -17.44 -8.58
C GLY A 88 -5.67 -16.76 -8.47
N SER A 89 -6.23 -16.62 -7.28
CA SER A 89 -7.47 -15.87 -7.05
C SER A 89 -7.30 -14.37 -7.36
N VAL A 90 -6.06 -13.87 -7.26
CA VAL A 90 -5.66 -12.54 -7.73
C VAL A 90 -4.43 -12.65 -8.64
N ASP A 91 -4.20 -11.62 -9.43
CA ASP A 91 -3.11 -11.56 -10.42
C ASP A 91 -1.88 -10.87 -9.84
N PHE A 92 -2.10 -9.86 -8.97
CA PHE A 92 -1.08 -9.08 -8.26
C PHE A 92 -1.41 -9.00 -6.77
N ASP A 93 -0.39 -8.69 -5.97
CA ASP A 93 -0.58 -8.34 -4.57
C ASP A 93 0.38 -7.20 -4.18
N VAL A 94 -0.17 -6.13 -3.58
CA VAL A 94 0.66 -5.13 -2.88
C VAL A 94 0.85 -5.59 -1.46
N THR A 95 2.03 -6.10 -1.17
CA THR A 95 2.32 -6.71 0.12
C THR A 95 3.59 -6.12 0.76
N SER A 96 3.89 -6.54 1.95
CA SER A 96 5.18 -6.23 2.56
C SER A 96 6.29 -7.14 2.00
N THR A 97 7.52 -6.65 1.95
CA THR A 97 8.67 -7.49 1.63
C THR A 97 8.75 -8.71 2.56
N GLY A 98 8.28 -8.58 3.80
CA GLY A 98 8.11 -9.70 4.73
C GLY A 98 7.09 -10.74 4.27
N GLY A 99 6.07 -10.34 3.50
CA GLY A 99 5.13 -11.26 2.86
C GLY A 99 5.83 -12.15 1.83
N LEU A 100 6.66 -11.53 0.98
CA LEU A 100 7.51 -12.25 0.02
C LEU A 100 8.45 -13.23 0.72
N LEU A 101 9.12 -12.80 1.82
CA LEU A 101 10.00 -13.68 2.61
C LEU A 101 9.25 -14.84 3.27
N ARG A 102 8.02 -14.63 3.73
CA ARG A 102 7.20 -15.73 4.28
C ARG A 102 6.79 -16.73 3.21
N ALA A 103 6.40 -16.27 2.02
CA ALA A 103 6.11 -17.15 0.89
C ALA A 103 7.33 -18.04 0.57
N PHE A 104 8.51 -17.43 0.41
CA PHE A 104 9.78 -18.14 0.19
C PHE A 104 10.09 -19.14 1.32
N SER A 105 9.99 -18.72 2.58
CA SER A 105 10.23 -19.61 3.73
C SER A 105 9.23 -20.76 3.82
N GLY A 106 8.02 -20.58 3.28
CA GLY A 106 6.99 -21.59 3.11
C GLY A 106 7.16 -22.48 1.88
N GLY A 107 8.22 -22.30 1.10
CA GLY A 107 8.52 -23.10 -0.10
C GLY A 107 7.78 -22.66 -1.37
N THR A 108 7.28 -21.42 -1.40
CA THR A 108 6.61 -20.86 -2.59
C THR A 108 7.31 -19.57 -3.04
N ASP A 109 7.76 -19.55 -4.28
CA ASP A 109 8.37 -18.38 -4.86
C ASP A 109 7.30 -17.45 -5.43
N LEU A 110 7.34 -16.17 -5.02
CA LEU A 110 6.67 -15.07 -5.66
C LEU A 110 7.74 -14.15 -6.26
N LEU A 111 7.39 -13.42 -7.30
CA LEU A 111 8.29 -12.47 -7.96
C LEU A 111 7.92 -11.04 -7.60
N GLY A 112 8.82 -10.34 -6.90
CA GLY A 112 8.73 -8.90 -6.67
C GLY A 112 9.08 -8.13 -7.93
N VAL A 113 8.16 -7.30 -8.41
CA VAL A 113 8.31 -6.58 -9.69
C VAL A 113 8.36 -5.05 -9.54
N TYR A 114 8.08 -4.53 -8.33
CA TYR A 114 8.08 -3.10 -8.07
C TYR A 114 8.30 -2.77 -6.60
N ASN A 115 9.25 -1.87 -6.30
CA ASN A 115 9.49 -1.36 -4.95
C ASN A 115 8.55 -0.19 -4.65
N ILE A 116 7.63 -0.37 -3.72
CA ILE A 116 6.64 0.65 -3.36
C ILE A 116 7.24 1.62 -2.32
N LEU A 117 7.88 1.08 -1.28
CA LEU A 117 8.51 1.85 -0.21
C LEU A 117 9.90 1.30 0.14
N GLY A 118 10.91 2.13 0.00
CA GLY A 118 12.32 1.79 0.21
C GLY A 118 12.85 2.04 1.62
N LYS A 119 12.02 2.45 2.57
CA LYS A 119 12.42 2.74 3.96
C LYS A 119 11.49 2.06 4.95
N CYS A 120 11.98 1.85 6.18
CA CYS A 120 11.14 1.43 7.30
C CYS A 120 10.17 2.55 7.67
N ILE A 121 8.87 2.22 7.68
CA ILE A 121 7.80 3.15 8.06
C ILE A 121 7.15 2.80 9.41
N TYR A 122 7.71 1.85 10.16
CA TYR A 122 7.14 1.36 11.40
C TYR A 122 7.78 2.06 12.59
N ASP A 123 7.05 3.03 13.14
CA ASP A 123 7.47 3.78 14.33
C ASP A 123 7.08 3.06 15.61
N LEU A 124 7.85 3.28 16.68
CA LEU A 124 7.51 2.84 18.00
C LEU A 124 7.13 4.04 18.88
N ALA A 125 5.93 3.96 19.49
CA ALA A 125 5.49 4.92 20.51
C ALA A 125 5.33 4.21 21.84
N ILE A 126 5.86 4.81 22.91
CA ILE A 126 5.77 4.31 24.28
C ILE A 126 4.79 5.14 25.10
N ARG A 127 3.93 4.48 25.88
CA ARG A 127 2.97 5.13 26.77
C ARG A 127 3.66 6.12 27.69
N LYS A 128 3.07 7.28 27.89
CA LYS A 128 3.69 8.41 28.57
C LYS A 128 4.08 8.10 30.02
N ASP A 129 3.21 7.44 30.77
CA ASP A 129 3.49 7.04 32.16
C ASP A 129 4.57 5.95 32.27
N THR A 130 4.58 4.98 31.32
CA THR A 130 5.65 3.98 31.21
C THR A 130 6.98 4.65 30.91
N ALA A 131 7.02 5.60 29.99
CA ALA A 131 8.23 6.36 29.67
C ALA A 131 8.76 7.14 30.89
N GLN A 132 7.87 7.80 31.64
CA GLN A 132 8.21 8.49 32.87
C GLN A 132 8.80 7.53 33.91
N ARG A 133 8.14 6.39 34.14
CA ARG A 133 8.61 5.34 35.08
C ARG A 133 10.01 4.82 34.74
N LEU A 134 10.31 4.69 33.44
CA LEU A 134 11.58 4.17 32.91
C LEU A 134 12.62 5.27 32.69
N GLY A 135 12.30 6.54 32.94
CA GLY A 135 13.17 7.68 32.70
C GLY A 135 13.54 7.86 31.23
N ILE A 136 12.61 7.53 30.30
CA ILE A 136 12.79 7.65 28.84
C ILE A 136 12.30 9.02 28.40
N THR A 137 13.13 9.73 27.61
CA THR A 137 12.75 10.98 26.94
C THR A 137 13.11 10.95 25.46
N PRO A 138 12.41 11.69 24.60
CA PRO A 138 12.75 11.74 23.17
C PRO A 138 14.14 12.34 22.87
N ALA A 139 14.72 13.08 23.80
CA ALA A 139 16.07 13.66 23.66
C ALA A 139 17.20 12.63 23.86
N MET A 140 16.91 11.47 24.45
CA MET A 140 17.91 10.41 24.64
C MET A 140 18.21 9.73 23.29
N PRO A 141 19.46 9.26 23.05
CA PRO A 141 19.79 8.41 21.92
C PRO A 141 18.92 7.13 21.87
N VAL A 142 18.52 6.70 20.67
CA VAL A 142 17.65 5.51 20.49
C VAL A 142 18.20 4.27 21.20
N PRO A 143 19.50 3.92 21.11
CA PRO A 143 20.03 2.75 21.81
C PRO A 143 19.86 2.79 23.33
N GLU A 144 19.93 3.98 23.93
CA GLU A 144 19.72 4.15 25.39
C GLU A 144 18.25 3.99 25.77
N ARG A 145 17.33 4.55 24.94
CA ARG A 145 15.87 4.37 25.13
C ARG A 145 15.51 2.89 25.07
N LEU A 146 16.02 2.17 24.08
CA LEU A 146 15.74 0.75 23.86
C LEU A 146 16.27 -0.13 25.01
N LYS A 147 17.42 0.16 25.60
CA LYS A 147 17.95 -0.60 26.78
C LYS A 147 17.03 -0.50 27.99
N ARG A 148 16.21 0.54 28.11
CA ARG A 148 15.35 0.79 29.27
C ARG A 148 14.00 0.11 29.22
N ILE A 149 13.59 -0.49 28.07
CA ILE A 149 12.25 -1.07 27.90
C ILE A 149 12.08 -2.47 28.54
N LYS A 150 13.03 -2.94 29.30
CA LYS A 150 12.91 -4.22 30.03
C LYS A 150 11.67 -4.24 30.93
N GLY A 151 10.93 -5.34 30.88
CA GLY A 151 9.69 -5.53 31.65
C GLY A 151 8.46 -4.91 30.98
N THR A 152 8.55 -4.41 29.73
CA THR A 152 7.43 -3.84 29.00
C THR A 152 6.74 -4.84 28.07
N VAL A 153 5.54 -4.47 27.65
CA VAL A 153 4.73 -5.21 26.66
C VAL A 153 4.64 -4.37 25.37
N ILE A 154 5.10 -4.92 24.24
CA ILE A 154 5.00 -4.30 22.92
C ILE A 154 3.83 -4.94 22.17
N GLY A 155 2.87 -4.13 21.74
CA GLY A 155 1.82 -4.54 20.78
C GLY A 155 2.29 -4.28 19.36
N ALA A 156 2.28 -5.32 18.51
CA ALA A 156 2.82 -5.23 17.15
C ALA A 156 2.03 -6.05 16.13
N GLY A 157 1.20 -5.39 15.33
CA GLY A 157 0.46 -5.99 14.24
C GLY A 157 -0.39 -7.19 14.64
N SER A 158 -0.65 -8.08 13.67
CA SER A 158 -1.54 -9.24 13.84
C SER A 158 -0.82 -10.55 14.20
N GLY A 159 0.51 -10.53 14.41
CA GLY A 159 1.26 -11.74 14.81
C GLY A 159 2.71 -11.77 14.32
N ILE A 160 3.38 -12.88 14.60
CA ILE A 160 4.84 -13.08 14.41
C ILE A 160 5.29 -12.88 12.95
N GLY A 161 4.45 -13.09 11.97
CA GLY A 161 4.85 -13.02 10.54
C GLY A 161 4.83 -11.62 9.92
N VAL A 162 4.33 -10.58 10.61
CA VAL A 162 4.15 -9.25 10.03
C VAL A 162 5.30 -8.31 10.37
N ILE A 163 5.59 -7.34 9.48
CA ILE A 163 6.73 -6.41 9.68
C ILE A 163 6.70 -5.66 11.01
N PRO A 164 5.57 -5.12 11.50
CA PRO A 164 5.58 -4.42 12.80
C PRO A 164 6.14 -5.27 13.94
N TYR A 165 5.80 -6.58 13.93
CA TYR A 165 6.35 -7.54 14.90
C TYR A 165 7.86 -7.74 14.71
N GLN A 166 8.31 -7.87 13.45
CA GLN A 166 9.72 -8.09 13.14
C GLN A 166 10.59 -6.90 13.51
N VAL A 167 10.11 -5.69 13.24
CA VAL A 167 10.80 -4.46 13.63
C VAL A 167 10.90 -4.36 15.16
N ALA A 168 9.81 -4.64 15.89
CA ALA A 168 9.85 -4.66 17.35
C ALA A 168 10.84 -5.71 17.89
N TYR A 169 10.79 -6.93 17.34
CA TYR A 169 11.69 -8.02 17.73
C TYR A 169 13.15 -7.66 17.47
N PHE A 170 13.45 -7.15 16.28
CA PHE A 170 14.78 -6.71 15.88
C PHE A 170 15.31 -5.64 16.85
N LEU A 171 14.54 -4.59 17.15
CA LEU A 171 14.94 -3.52 18.04
C LEU A 171 15.17 -3.99 19.48
N VAL A 172 14.38 -4.96 19.98
CA VAL A 172 14.60 -5.59 21.29
C VAL A 172 15.92 -6.35 21.33
N LYS A 173 16.25 -7.11 20.26
CA LYS A 173 17.54 -7.82 20.16
C LYS A 173 18.72 -6.87 20.05
N GLU A 174 18.60 -5.80 19.27
CA GLU A 174 19.62 -4.75 19.14
C GLU A 174 19.91 -4.04 20.49
N ALA A 175 18.91 -3.96 21.35
CA ALA A 175 19.08 -3.45 22.72
C ALA A 175 19.80 -4.42 23.67
N GLY A 176 20.14 -5.64 23.21
CA GLY A 176 20.70 -6.71 24.03
C GLY A 176 19.68 -7.36 24.96
N LEU A 177 18.38 -7.19 24.68
CA LEU A 177 17.27 -7.78 25.43
C LEU A 177 16.75 -9.05 24.73
N GLU A 178 16.11 -9.93 25.52
CA GLU A 178 15.56 -11.18 25.00
C GLU A 178 14.04 -11.09 24.87
N PRO A 179 13.50 -11.12 23.61
CA PRO A 179 12.05 -11.18 23.39
C PRO A 179 11.44 -12.43 24.03
N GLY A 180 10.31 -12.24 24.71
CA GLY A 180 9.62 -13.29 25.47
C GLY A 180 10.16 -13.51 26.90
N LYS A 181 11.32 -12.93 27.24
CA LYS A 181 11.89 -12.97 28.58
C LYS A 181 12.01 -11.58 29.21
N ASP A 182 12.71 -10.69 28.55
CA ASP A 182 12.94 -9.32 29.04
C ASP A 182 11.84 -8.35 28.57
N VAL A 183 11.27 -8.59 27.39
CA VAL A 183 10.20 -7.80 26.77
C VAL A 183 9.19 -8.77 26.15
N THR A 184 7.92 -8.59 26.46
CA THR A 184 6.84 -9.35 25.80
C THR A 184 6.44 -8.65 24.50
N ILE A 185 6.40 -9.38 23.37
CA ILE A 185 5.85 -8.87 22.11
C ILE A 185 4.60 -9.68 21.80
N LEU A 186 3.46 -9.02 21.62
CA LEU A 186 2.19 -9.67 21.34
C LEU A 186 1.48 -9.07 20.13
N ALA A 187 0.60 -9.85 19.54
CA ALA A 187 -0.31 -9.40 18.51
C ALA A 187 -1.39 -8.48 19.12
N ALA A 188 -1.43 -7.21 18.69
CA ALA A 188 -2.43 -6.25 19.16
C ALA A 188 -3.47 -5.91 18.07
N GLY A 189 -3.54 -6.71 17.02
CA GLY A 189 -4.51 -6.54 15.92
C GLY A 189 -4.18 -5.37 15.00
N GLY A 190 -5.22 -4.70 14.51
CA GLY A 190 -5.09 -3.48 13.71
C GLY A 190 -4.65 -2.28 14.55
N GLY A 191 -4.27 -1.19 13.86
CA GLY A 191 -3.79 0.01 14.55
C GLY A 191 -4.79 0.63 15.51
N ASP A 192 -6.08 0.61 15.20
CA ASP A 192 -7.15 1.11 16.10
C ASP A 192 -7.23 0.28 17.38
N SER A 193 -7.15 -1.06 17.27
CA SER A 193 -7.12 -1.95 18.44
C SER A 193 -5.88 -1.70 19.30
N ALA A 194 -4.73 -1.47 18.66
CA ALA A 194 -3.49 -1.15 19.35
C ALA A 194 -3.54 0.21 20.07
N LEU A 195 -4.20 1.23 19.49
CA LEU A 195 -4.43 2.52 20.16
C LEU A 195 -5.26 2.34 21.43
N VAL A 196 -6.32 1.53 21.37
CA VAL A 196 -7.12 1.22 22.56
C VAL A 196 -6.29 0.47 23.59
N ALA A 197 -5.54 -0.58 23.19
CA ALA A 197 -4.70 -1.37 24.09
C ALA A 197 -3.62 -0.52 24.77
N LEU A 198 -3.01 0.44 24.04
CA LEU A 198 -2.04 1.38 24.59
C LEU A 198 -2.69 2.29 25.66
N ARG A 199 -3.84 2.89 25.33
CA ARG A 199 -4.56 3.80 26.23
C ARG A 199 -5.01 3.12 27.51
N THR A 200 -5.47 1.85 27.40
CA THR A 200 -5.95 1.06 28.56
C THR A 200 -4.83 0.38 29.33
N GLY A 201 -3.56 0.47 28.90
CA GLY A 201 -2.42 -0.10 29.58
C GLY A 201 -2.23 -1.61 29.36
N HIS A 202 -2.92 -2.22 28.39
CA HIS A 202 -2.69 -3.61 27.99
C HIS A 202 -1.38 -3.79 27.24
N ILE A 203 -0.88 -2.73 26.59
CA ILE A 203 0.46 -2.63 26.02
C ILE A 203 1.13 -1.35 26.51
N ASP A 204 2.45 -1.38 26.66
CA ASP A 204 3.26 -0.23 27.02
C ASP A 204 3.81 0.50 25.79
N ILE A 205 4.06 -0.24 24.74
CA ILE A 205 4.66 0.24 23.49
C ILE A 205 3.84 -0.29 22.31
N MET A 206 3.63 0.55 21.29
CA MET A 206 3.09 0.13 20.03
C MET A 206 4.13 0.22 18.91
N SER A 207 4.21 -0.79 18.04
CA SER A 207 5.02 -0.82 16.82
C SER A 207 4.09 -0.89 15.62
N TYR A 208 3.88 0.24 14.94
CA TYR A 208 2.90 0.38 13.85
C TYR A 208 3.36 1.40 12.80
N PRO A 209 2.82 1.31 11.56
CA PRO A 209 3.02 2.37 10.59
C PRO A 209 2.19 3.61 10.96
N PRO A 210 2.52 4.80 10.41
CA PRO A 210 1.64 5.97 10.50
C PRO A 210 0.22 5.65 9.96
N PRO A 211 -0.84 6.27 10.53
CA PRO A 211 -0.81 7.38 11.48
C PRO A 211 -0.85 6.96 12.96
N PHE A 212 -0.86 5.67 13.28
CA PHE A 212 -1.24 5.20 14.61
C PHE A 212 -0.30 5.67 15.74
N PRO A 213 1.05 5.56 15.64
CA PRO A 213 1.94 6.12 16.65
C PRO A 213 1.78 7.63 16.81
N GLN A 214 1.58 8.36 15.70
CA GLN A 214 1.40 9.81 15.71
C GLN A 214 0.08 10.22 16.36
N ILE A 215 -0.99 9.44 16.19
CA ILE A 215 -2.26 9.67 16.89
C ILE A 215 -2.07 9.51 18.41
N ALA A 216 -1.41 8.45 18.88
CA ALA A 216 -1.15 8.25 20.28
C ALA A 216 -0.32 9.41 20.90
N ILE A 217 0.68 9.89 20.16
CA ILE A 217 1.53 11.02 20.57
C ILE A 217 0.71 12.33 20.59
N LYS A 218 -0.06 12.61 19.56
CA LYS A 218 -0.91 13.82 19.45
C LYS A 218 -1.94 13.90 20.57
N ASN A 219 -2.53 12.76 20.92
CA ASN A 219 -3.50 12.68 22.03
C ASN A 219 -2.86 12.81 23.41
N GLY A 220 -1.52 12.79 23.53
CA GLY A 220 -0.82 12.82 24.81
C GLY A 220 -0.77 11.47 25.54
N ASP A 221 -1.21 10.38 24.89
CA ASP A 221 -1.18 9.03 25.45
C ASP A 221 0.25 8.45 25.44
N ALA A 222 1.09 8.87 24.48
CA ALA A 222 2.43 8.34 24.27
C ALA A 222 3.46 9.43 23.94
N ILE A 223 4.75 9.03 23.95
CA ILE A 223 5.86 9.76 23.33
C ILE A 223 6.56 8.88 22.31
N SER A 224 7.36 9.48 21.42
CA SER A 224 8.16 8.73 20.45
C SER A 224 9.25 7.92 21.16
N LEU A 225 9.27 6.60 20.94
CA LEU A 225 10.36 5.74 21.36
C LEU A 225 11.40 5.59 20.23
N VAL A 226 10.93 5.33 18.99
CA VAL A 226 11.76 5.29 17.78
C VAL A 226 10.94 5.82 16.60
N ALA A 227 11.46 6.83 15.92
CA ALA A 227 10.84 7.40 14.70
C ALA A 227 11.57 6.92 13.44
N ASN A 228 11.32 5.68 13.03
CA ASN A 228 11.93 5.09 11.82
C ASN A 228 11.52 5.85 10.55
N THR A 229 10.30 6.39 10.50
CA THR A 229 9.83 7.25 9.39
C THR A 229 10.72 8.47 9.18
N LYS A 230 11.38 8.95 10.25
CA LYS A 230 12.34 10.06 10.23
C LYS A 230 13.79 9.61 10.08
N GLY A 231 14.04 8.31 9.95
CA GLY A 231 15.40 7.75 9.86
C GLY A 231 16.18 7.82 11.16
N GLU A 232 15.51 7.91 12.32
CA GLU A 232 16.14 8.10 13.62
C GLU A 232 17.04 6.91 14.02
N TYR A 233 16.74 5.71 13.51
CA TYR A 233 17.54 4.52 13.78
C TYR A 233 18.20 4.00 12.48
N SER A 234 19.47 4.31 12.29
CA SER A 234 20.21 4.07 11.05
C SER A 234 20.21 2.62 10.54
N PRO A 235 20.23 1.55 11.38
CA PRO A 235 20.15 0.18 10.89
C PRO A 235 18.87 -0.15 10.11
N LEU A 236 17.79 0.63 10.30
CA LEU A 236 16.52 0.45 9.57
C LEU A 236 16.33 1.45 8.42
N ASN A 237 17.34 2.26 8.08
CA ASN A 237 17.21 3.22 6.97
C ASN A 237 17.25 2.54 5.60
N ASN A 238 17.99 1.41 5.46
CA ASN A 238 17.98 0.57 4.28
C ASN A 238 17.03 -0.61 4.51
N PHE A 239 15.72 -0.37 4.35
CA PHE A 239 14.69 -1.34 4.70
C PHE A 239 13.52 -1.24 3.71
N GLN A 240 13.56 -2.04 2.65
CA GLN A 240 12.50 -2.04 1.65
C GLN A 240 11.21 -2.63 2.24
N SER A 241 10.28 -1.77 2.68
CA SER A 241 9.10 -2.18 3.43
C SER A 241 8.03 -2.87 2.60
N SER A 242 7.82 -2.40 1.36
CA SER A 242 6.63 -2.76 0.57
C SER A 242 6.98 -3.04 -0.88
N VAL A 243 6.33 -4.04 -1.46
CA VAL A 243 6.61 -4.56 -2.79
C VAL A 243 5.31 -4.95 -3.51
N LEU A 244 5.27 -4.79 -4.83
CA LEU A 244 4.28 -5.41 -5.70
C LEU A 244 4.81 -6.77 -6.13
N VAL A 245 4.02 -7.81 -5.92
CA VAL A 245 4.38 -9.19 -6.27
C VAL A 245 3.40 -9.81 -7.25
N VAL A 246 3.92 -10.77 -8.02
CA VAL A 246 3.17 -11.63 -8.94
C VAL A 246 3.67 -13.07 -8.83
N ARG A 247 2.93 -14.03 -9.37
CA ARG A 247 3.47 -15.38 -9.60
C ARG A 247 4.47 -15.36 -10.77
N PRO A 248 5.62 -16.06 -10.68
CA PRO A 248 6.61 -16.09 -11.77
C PRO A 248 6.02 -16.53 -13.13
N GLU A 249 5.17 -17.57 -13.13
CA GLU A 249 4.52 -18.06 -14.35
C GLU A 249 3.50 -17.06 -14.91
N TYR A 250 2.84 -16.23 -14.06
CA TYR A 250 1.96 -15.17 -14.52
C TYR A 250 2.78 -14.07 -15.21
N ALA A 251 3.90 -13.65 -14.59
CA ALA A 251 4.79 -12.65 -15.17
C ALA A 251 5.30 -13.07 -16.54
N LYS A 252 5.74 -14.33 -16.67
CA LYS A 252 6.21 -14.89 -17.94
C LYS A 252 5.13 -14.92 -19.02
N LYS A 253 3.89 -15.30 -18.68
CA LYS A 253 2.77 -15.41 -19.64
C LYS A 253 2.16 -14.06 -20.00
N ASN A 254 2.22 -13.09 -19.12
CA ASN A 254 1.51 -11.81 -19.21
C ASN A 254 2.47 -10.62 -19.08
N HIS A 255 3.67 -10.72 -19.68
CA HIS A 255 4.74 -9.74 -19.57
C HIS A 255 4.26 -8.30 -19.84
N ASP A 256 3.50 -8.09 -20.91
CA ASP A 256 2.93 -6.80 -21.27
C ASP A 256 1.99 -6.25 -20.17
N THR A 257 1.12 -7.09 -19.61
CA THR A 257 0.23 -6.71 -18.50
C THR A 257 1.02 -6.29 -17.27
N VAL A 258 2.07 -7.04 -16.91
CA VAL A 258 2.93 -6.70 -15.75
C VAL A 258 3.64 -5.38 -16.01
N SER A 259 4.20 -5.17 -17.21
CA SER A 259 4.85 -3.90 -17.58
C SER A 259 3.90 -2.70 -17.50
N ARG A 260 2.65 -2.84 -17.97
CA ARG A 260 1.63 -1.77 -17.86
C ARG A 260 1.27 -1.45 -16.41
N VAL A 261 1.06 -2.48 -15.57
CA VAL A 261 0.76 -2.29 -14.14
C VAL A 261 1.94 -1.59 -13.45
N VAL A 262 3.16 -2.04 -13.68
CA VAL A 262 4.39 -1.44 -13.14
C VAL A 262 4.56 -0.01 -13.68
N GLY A 263 4.28 0.24 -14.96
CA GLY A 263 4.31 1.56 -15.58
C GLY A 263 3.37 2.56 -14.91
N ALA A 264 2.11 2.14 -14.65
CA ALA A 264 1.13 2.95 -13.92
C ALA A 264 1.61 3.27 -12.50
N MET A 265 2.19 2.29 -11.78
CA MET A 265 2.74 2.47 -10.44
C MET A 265 3.95 3.42 -10.45
N ALA A 266 4.88 3.28 -11.41
CA ALA A 266 6.07 4.12 -11.53
C ALA A 266 5.69 5.57 -11.84
N ARG A 267 4.72 5.79 -12.74
CA ARG A 267 4.17 7.12 -13.02
C ARG A 267 3.58 7.77 -11.77
N ALA A 268 2.86 6.99 -10.97
CA ALA A 268 2.28 7.46 -9.71
C ALA A 268 3.35 7.78 -8.65
N SER A 269 4.39 6.95 -8.53
CA SER A 269 5.48 7.21 -7.59
C SER A 269 6.25 8.49 -7.94
N ARG A 270 6.52 8.73 -9.23
CA ARG A 270 7.10 9.99 -9.69
C ARG A 270 6.18 11.17 -9.37
N TRP A 271 4.89 11.04 -9.68
CA TRP A 271 3.90 12.09 -9.35
C TRP A 271 3.88 12.38 -7.84
N VAL A 272 3.89 11.36 -6.96
CA VAL A 272 3.97 11.54 -5.51
C VAL A 272 5.27 12.25 -5.11
N ALA A 273 6.40 11.91 -5.72
CA ALA A 273 7.69 12.52 -5.39
C ALA A 273 7.75 14.01 -5.81
N GLU A 274 7.17 14.37 -6.94
CA GLU A 274 7.21 15.70 -7.55
C GLU A 274 6.20 16.69 -6.96
N ASN A 275 5.08 16.21 -6.42
CA ASN A 275 4.03 17.07 -5.88
C ASN A 275 4.18 17.25 -4.36
N ASP A 276 3.69 18.37 -3.82
CA ASP A 276 3.72 18.59 -2.38
C ASP A 276 2.76 17.62 -1.63
N ALA A 277 3.02 17.43 -0.34
CA ALA A 277 2.25 16.49 0.48
C ALA A 277 0.76 16.86 0.58
N LYS A 278 0.43 18.15 0.50
CA LYS A 278 -0.96 18.64 0.57
C LYS A 278 -1.75 18.22 -0.67
N GLU A 279 -1.15 18.38 -1.87
CA GLU A 279 -1.78 17.94 -3.10
C GLU A 279 -1.90 16.40 -3.14
N VAL A 280 -0.86 15.67 -2.73
CA VAL A 280 -0.91 14.21 -2.64
C VAL A 280 -2.01 13.76 -1.67
N ALA A 281 -2.08 14.33 -0.47
CA ALA A 281 -3.12 14.01 0.51
C ALA A 281 -4.53 14.29 -0.02
N LYS A 282 -4.75 15.43 -0.69
CA LYS A 282 -6.01 15.81 -1.32
C LYS A 282 -6.46 14.78 -2.36
N VAL A 283 -5.55 14.35 -3.23
CA VAL A 283 -5.85 13.40 -4.32
C VAL A 283 -6.21 12.01 -3.77
N VAL A 284 -5.52 11.52 -2.73
CA VAL A 284 -5.78 10.20 -2.17
C VAL A 284 -6.90 10.18 -1.11
N ALA A 285 -7.36 11.35 -0.63
CA ALA A 285 -8.36 11.47 0.45
C ALA A 285 -9.65 10.66 0.21
N LYS A 286 -10.07 10.51 -1.05
CA LYS A 286 -11.28 9.74 -1.41
C LYS A 286 -11.23 8.27 -0.99
N PHE A 287 -10.04 7.72 -0.74
CA PHE A 287 -9.83 6.34 -0.26
C PHE A 287 -9.73 6.25 1.27
N PHE A 288 -9.54 7.38 1.96
CA PHE A 288 -9.32 7.46 3.41
C PHE A 288 -10.39 8.32 4.08
N LYS A 289 -11.66 8.07 3.77
CA LYS A 289 -12.81 8.89 4.19
C LYS A 289 -12.95 9.07 5.71
N ASN A 290 -12.45 8.11 6.49
CA ASN A 290 -12.51 8.13 7.95
C ASN A 290 -11.29 8.79 8.60
N ALA A 291 -10.25 9.16 7.83
CA ALA A 291 -9.08 9.84 8.35
C ALA A 291 -9.33 11.36 8.43
N PRO A 292 -9.10 12.01 9.58
CA PRO A 292 -9.13 13.47 9.64
C PRO A 292 -8.12 14.07 8.65
N PRO A 293 -8.46 15.18 7.95
CA PRO A 293 -7.60 15.75 6.90
C PRO A 293 -6.19 16.11 7.36
N ASP A 294 -6.04 16.60 8.59
CA ASP A 294 -4.75 16.94 9.19
C ASP A 294 -3.90 15.69 9.50
N VAL A 295 -4.54 14.60 9.93
CA VAL A 295 -3.89 13.29 10.14
C VAL A 295 -3.47 12.68 8.80
N LEU A 296 -4.32 12.77 7.79
CA LEU A 296 -3.97 12.30 6.45
C LEU A 296 -2.77 13.04 5.89
N LEU A 297 -2.77 14.37 5.96
CA LEU A 297 -1.67 15.21 5.50
C LEU A 297 -0.36 14.85 6.24
N SER A 298 -0.36 14.87 7.56
CA SER A 298 0.84 14.56 8.35
C SER A 298 1.35 13.14 8.10
N THR A 299 0.46 12.18 7.80
CA THR A 299 0.85 10.81 7.43
C THR A 299 1.49 10.77 6.05
N VAL A 300 0.95 11.51 5.07
CA VAL A 300 1.56 11.63 3.73
C VAL A 300 2.95 12.27 3.83
N GLU A 301 3.12 13.33 4.63
CA GLU A 301 4.42 13.97 4.88
C GLU A 301 5.47 12.98 5.40
N LEU A 302 5.08 12.04 6.27
CA LEU A 302 5.97 11.03 6.83
C LEU A 302 6.30 9.91 5.84
N ILE A 303 5.33 9.49 5.01
CA ILE A 303 5.49 8.33 4.11
C ILE A 303 6.10 8.72 2.76
N LYS A 304 5.77 9.89 2.23
CA LYS A 304 6.25 10.37 0.93
C LYS A 304 7.76 10.20 0.72
N PRO A 305 8.65 10.51 1.71
CA PRO A 305 10.10 10.32 1.57
C PRO A 305 10.55 8.85 1.46
N ALA A 306 9.66 7.88 1.72
CA ALA A 306 9.94 6.46 1.57
C ALA A 306 9.51 5.90 0.21
N VAL A 307 8.70 6.64 -0.56
CA VAL A 307 8.30 6.26 -1.92
C VAL A 307 9.50 6.28 -2.85
N ILE A 308 9.67 5.22 -3.62
CA ILE A 308 10.75 5.11 -4.62
C ILE A 308 10.22 5.57 -5.98
N PRO A 309 10.70 6.71 -6.53
CA PRO A 309 10.09 7.31 -7.72
C PRO A 309 10.13 6.44 -8.97
N ASP A 310 11.18 5.63 -9.14
CA ASP A 310 11.35 4.70 -10.26
C ASP A 310 10.93 3.26 -9.94
N GLY A 311 10.61 2.97 -8.66
CA GLY A 311 10.21 1.64 -8.21
C GLY A 311 11.29 0.56 -8.24
N ARG A 312 12.56 0.96 -8.37
CA ARG A 312 13.70 0.05 -8.47
C ARG A 312 13.93 -0.71 -7.17
N MET A 313 14.08 -2.02 -7.27
CA MET A 313 14.48 -2.87 -6.15
C MET A 313 15.89 -2.53 -5.69
N SER A 314 16.08 -2.44 -4.38
CA SER A 314 17.38 -2.21 -3.74
C SER A 314 17.81 -3.48 -3.01
N LEU A 315 18.95 -4.06 -3.42
CA LEU A 315 19.47 -5.25 -2.75
C LEU A 315 19.80 -4.97 -1.28
N ASP A 316 20.33 -3.79 -0.97
CA ASP A 316 20.63 -3.39 0.41
C ASP A 316 19.36 -3.25 1.24
N GLY A 317 18.29 -2.65 0.64
CA GLY A 317 16.98 -2.56 1.29
C GLY A 317 16.33 -3.91 1.55
N LEU A 318 16.48 -4.87 0.61
CA LEU A 318 15.99 -6.24 0.74
C LEU A 318 16.74 -7.00 1.83
N LYS A 319 18.09 -6.89 1.88
CA LYS A 319 18.92 -7.48 2.92
C LYS A 319 18.62 -6.90 4.31
N GLY A 320 18.29 -5.62 4.41
CA GLY A 320 17.86 -5.01 5.68
C GLY A 320 16.58 -5.66 6.23
N VAL A 321 15.61 -5.95 5.36
CA VAL A 321 14.40 -6.70 5.78
C VAL A 321 14.74 -8.15 6.11
N GLU A 322 15.55 -8.82 5.28
CA GLU A 322 15.98 -10.21 5.51
C GLU A 322 16.61 -10.36 6.89
N GLU A 323 17.47 -9.44 7.31
CA GLU A 323 18.14 -9.48 8.61
C GLU A 323 17.13 -9.43 9.76
N ALA A 324 16.15 -8.55 9.72
CA ALA A 324 15.11 -8.49 10.74
C ALA A 324 14.30 -9.81 10.85
N TYR A 325 14.11 -10.51 9.72
CA TYR A 325 13.42 -11.81 9.68
C TYR A 325 14.34 -12.99 10.04
N ARG A 326 15.64 -12.82 9.86
CA ARG A 326 16.66 -13.81 10.26
C ARG A 326 16.85 -13.83 11.77
N VAL A 327 16.92 -12.66 12.40
CA VAL A 327 17.14 -12.51 13.85
C VAL A 327 16.07 -13.23 14.67
N ASN A 328 14.82 -13.34 14.16
CA ASN A 328 13.77 -14.08 14.85
C ASN A 328 13.53 -15.51 14.32
N GLY A 329 14.38 -15.98 13.43
CA GLY A 329 14.33 -17.35 12.90
C GLY A 329 13.23 -17.65 11.88
N VAL A 330 12.54 -16.63 11.34
CA VAL A 330 11.58 -16.82 10.24
C VAL A 330 12.31 -17.15 8.96
N VAL A 331 13.41 -16.47 8.65
CA VAL A 331 14.30 -16.78 7.53
C VAL A 331 15.47 -17.59 8.06
N LYS A 332 15.55 -18.86 7.65
CA LYS A 332 16.59 -19.82 8.10
C LYS A 332 17.65 -20.11 7.04
N LYS A 333 17.38 -19.79 5.78
CA LYS A 333 18.28 -20.06 4.64
C LYS A 333 18.62 -18.71 3.96
N PRO A 334 19.74 -18.60 3.27
CA PRO A 334 20.04 -17.45 2.42
C PRO A 334 18.90 -17.23 1.41
N VAL A 335 18.50 -15.97 1.24
CA VAL A 335 17.44 -15.60 0.31
C VAL A 335 18.04 -15.34 -1.08
N PRO A 336 17.61 -16.07 -2.12
CA PRO A 336 18.12 -15.88 -3.47
C PRO A 336 17.40 -14.67 -4.13
N TRP A 337 17.77 -13.47 -3.76
CA TRP A 337 17.10 -12.25 -4.19
C TRP A 337 17.09 -12.05 -5.71
N ASP A 338 18.09 -12.55 -6.42
CA ASP A 338 18.18 -12.57 -7.87
C ASP A 338 17.07 -13.39 -8.56
N HIS A 339 16.48 -14.34 -7.84
CA HIS A 339 15.33 -15.13 -8.29
C HIS A 339 13.98 -14.59 -7.80
N LEU A 340 13.97 -13.87 -6.68
CA LEU A 340 12.73 -13.41 -6.04
C LEU A 340 12.32 -11.99 -6.43
N VAL A 341 13.21 -11.21 -7.05
CA VAL A 341 12.89 -9.84 -7.49
C VAL A 341 13.50 -9.56 -8.86
N THR A 342 12.86 -8.67 -9.61
CA THR A 342 13.36 -8.19 -10.89
C THR A 342 13.04 -6.72 -11.12
N ASN A 343 13.90 -6.04 -11.88
CA ASN A 343 13.68 -4.69 -12.38
C ASN A 343 13.31 -4.66 -13.87
N GLU A 344 13.05 -5.83 -14.48
CA GLU A 344 12.81 -6.01 -15.91
C GLU A 344 11.58 -5.24 -16.43
N PHE A 345 10.54 -5.12 -15.58
CA PHE A 345 9.27 -4.49 -15.94
C PHE A 345 9.25 -2.97 -15.72
N LEU A 346 10.32 -2.38 -15.19
CA LEU A 346 10.40 -0.93 -14.96
C LEU A 346 10.46 -0.19 -16.29
N PRO A 347 9.80 0.97 -16.42
CA PRO A 347 9.95 1.85 -17.58
C PRO A 347 11.42 2.24 -17.81
N GLN A 348 11.82 2.24 -19.06
CA GLN A 348 13.18 2.67 -19.48
C GLN A 348 13.34 4.18 -19.39
#